data_0ae76fdd8060e9875161862988173d6c
#
_entry.id   0ae76fdd8060e9875161862988173d6c
#
_cell.length_a   1.000
_cell.length_b   1.000
_cell.length_c   1.000
_cell.angle_alpha   90.00
_cell.angle_beta   90.00
_cell.angle_gamma   90.00
#
_symmetry.space_group_name_H-M   'P 1'
#
loop_
_entity.id
_entity.type
_entity.pdbx_description
1 polymer ?
#
loop_
_entity_poly.entity_id
_entity_poly.type
_entity_poly.pdbx_seq_one_letter_code
_entity_poly.pdbx_strand_id
1 'polypeptide(L)'
;MKTSILAVAAVIAATAALPAAAQTTSATGTVTINGSVADRCQFTLPSDVINAGELSLQGSGATAGKLDSSKLDGQTRTLQGWCNGTAATMSVEAQRLVNTTFTTTPPAGFDRVVNYTATAAANSANATDTSVTDGAGSAVPVGMFTGDVKVTLSGSSSPTSGLLVAGDYSGQVLVTLTPSVTPAP
;
A
#
# COMPACT_ATOMS: atom_id res chain seq x y z
N MET A 1 -116.89 -32.98 16.00
CA MET A 1 -116.86 -32.12 17.19
C MET A 1 -115.53 -31.52 17.31
N LYS A 2 -115.37 -30.24 17.31
CA LYS A 2 -114.26 -29.28 17.52
C LYS A 2 -112.92 -29.64 16.82
N THR A 3 -112.76 -29.01 15.64
CA THR A 3 -111.59 -28.86 14.85
C THR A 3 -110.82 -27.60 15.34
N SER A 4 -109.58 -27.78 15.70
CA SER A 4 -108.63 -26.65 15.98
C SER A 4 -107.65 -26.53 14.85
N ILE A 5 -107.67 -25.42 14.17
CA ILE A 5 -106.73 -25.05 13.11
C ILE A 5 -105.51 -24.43 13.76
N LEU A 6 -104.32 -24.97 13.61
CA LEU A 6 -103.06 -24.35 13.97
C LEU A 6 -102.49 -23.68 12.71
N ALA A 7 -102.36 -22.37 12.80
CA ALA A 7 -101.67 -21.56 11.80
C ALA A 7 -100.12 -21.61 12.11
N VAL A 8 -99.33 -22.09 11.15
CA VAL A 8 -97.88 -22.07 11.21
C VAL A 8 -97.39 -20.80 10.53
N ALA A 9 -96.87 -19.87 11.28
CA ALA A 9 -96.18 -18.68 10.75
C ALA A 9 -94.73 -19.04 10.35
N ALA A 10 -94.44 -18.97 9.05
CA ALA A 10 -93.09 -19.16 8.53
C ALA A 10 -92.30 -17.82 8.71
N VAL A 11 -91.30 -17.80 9.57
CA VAL A 11 -90.33 -16.72 9.69
C VAL A 11 -89.24 -16.92 8.69
N ILE A 12 -89.17 -16.09 7.64
CA ILE A 12 -88.08 -16.06 6.69
C ILE A 12 -86.96 -15.21 7.30
N ALA A 13 -85.93 -15.87 7.79
CA ALA A 13 -84.69 -15.22 8.25
C ALA A 13 -83.83 -14.84 7.02
N ALA A 14 -83.83 -13.58 6.63
CA ALA A 14 -82.89 -13.05 5.63
C ALA A 14 -81.50 -12.94 6.22
N THR A 15 -80.63 -13.91 5.91
CA THR A 15 -79.21 -13.82 6.22
C THR A 15 -78.53 -12.83 5.28
N ALA A 16 -78.26 -11.61 5.78
CA ALA A 16 -77.40 -10.66 5.10
C ALA A 16 -75.98 -11.26 5.04
N ALA A 17 -75.57 -11.70 3.85
CA ALA A 17 -74.18 -12.08 3.60
C ALA A 17 -73.36 -10.80 3.60
N LEU A 18 -72.62 -10.52 4.67
CA LEU A 18 -71.58 -9.46 4.69
C LEU A 18 -70.50 -9.84 3.68
N PRO A 19 -70.09 -8.94 2.78
CA PRO A 19 -68.95 -9.22 1.91
C PRO A 19 -67.73 -9.43 2.78
N ALA A 20 -67.12 -10.60 2.70
CA ALA A 20 -65.80 -10.88 3.30
C ALA A 20 -64.80 -9.92 2.62
N ALA A 21 -64.43 -8.88 3.32
CA ALA A 21 -63.31 -8.02 2.89
C ALA A 21 -62.07 -8.88 2.78
N ALA A 22 -61.62 -9.15 1.56
CA ALA A 22 -60.36 -9.84 1.33
C ALA A 22 -59.26 -8.96 1.93
N GLN A 23 -58.76 -9.36 3.10
CA GLN A 23 -57.55 -8.72 3.69
C GLN A 23 -56.38 -9.09 2.82
N THR A 24 -55.97 -8.14 1.98
CA THR A 24 -54.69 -8.23 1.29
C THR A 24 -53.57 -7.90 2.29
N THR A 25 -53.12 -8.92 3.00
CA THR A 25 -51.92 -8.80 3.84
C THR A 25 -50.68 -8.95 2.93
N SER A 26 -49.91 -7.86 2.80
CA SER A 26 -48.62 -7.97 2.15
C SER A 26 -47.66 -8.81 3.02
N ALA A 27 -47.05 -9.85 2.43
CA ALA A 27 -46.02 -10.62 3.09
C ALA A 27 -44.66 -10.18 2.56
N THR A 28 -43.73 -9.80 3.47
CA THR A 28 -42.36 -9.42 3.11
C THR A 28 -41.43 -10.54 3.55
N GLY A 29 -40.68 -11.10 2.61
CA GLY A 29 -39.58 -12.03 2.88
C GLY A 29 -38.25 -11.27 2.80
N THR A 30 -37.32 -11.57 3.71
CA THR A 30 -35.97 -10.98 3.72
C THR A 30 -34.94 -12.06 3.35
N VAL A 31 -34.08 -11.74 2.38
CA VAL A 31 -32.91 -12.53 2.05
C VAL A 31 -31.69 -11.74 2.49
N THR A 32 -30.91 -12.27 3.43
CA THR A 32 -29.66 -11.65 3.88
C THR A 32 -28.52 -12.17 3.01
N ILE A 33 -27.71 -11.23 2.48
CA ILE A 33 -26.52 -11.52 1.69
C ILE A 33 -25.31 -11.05 2.49
N ASN A 34 -24.38 -11.97 2.77
CA ASN A 34 -23.13 -11.67 3.47
C ASN A 34 -21.95 -11.90 2.52
N GLY A 35 -20.93 -11.05 2.63
CA GLY A 35 -19.69 -11.16 1.86
C GLY A 35 -18.55 -10.48 2.61
N SER A 36 -17.32 -10.89 2.35
CA SER A 36 -16.11 -10.28 2.92
C SER A 36 -15.05 -10.11 1.84
N VAL A 37 -14.19 -9.10 2.04
CA VAL A 37 -13.02 -8.83 1.19
C VAL A 37 -11.80 -8.80 2.11
N ALA A 38 -10.80 -9.65 1.81
CA ALA A 38 -9.55 -9.67 2.57
C ALA A 38 -8.70 -8.42 2.26
N ASP A 39 -7.97 -7.95 3.27
CA ASP A 39 -6.99 -6.88 3.13
C ASP A 39 -5.83 -7.34 2.26
N ARG A 40 -5.43 -6.50 1.31
CA ARG A 40 -4.33 -6.77 0.37
C ARG A 40 -3.60 -5.49 0.02
N CYS A 41 -2.30 -5.63 -0.22
CA CYS A 41 -1.47 -4.64 -0.89
C CYS A 41 -0.79 -5.30 -2.08
N GLN A 42 -0.57 -4.55 -3.17
CA GLN A 42 0.13 -5.06 -4.35
C GLN A 42 0.78 -3.92 -5.12
N PHE A 43 1.97 -4.17 -5.66
CA PHE A 43 2.55 -3.34 -6.71
C PHE A 43 2.07 -3.82 -8.08
N THR A 44 1.64 -2.88 -8.93
CA THR A 44 1.30 -3.12 -10.34
C THR A 44 2.48 -2.78 -11.26
N LEU A 45 3.34 -1.84 -10.82
CA LEU A 45 4.65 -1.57 -11.39
C LEU A 45 5.67 -1.70 -10.26
N PRO A 46 6.28 -2.91 -10.07
CA PRO A 46 7.04 -3.21 -8.85
C PRO A 46 8.51 -2.78 -8.91
N SER A 47 9.04 -2.35 -10.05
CA SER A 47 10.46 -2.03 -10.19
C SER A 47 10.71 -0.91 -11.19
N ASP A 48 11.76 -0.14 -10.92
CA ASP A 48 12.34 0.87 -11.80
C ASP A 48 13.84 0.97 -11.53
N VAL A 49 14.60 1.63 -12.39
CA VAL A 49 16.07 1.68 -12.32
C VAL A 49 16.57 3.13 -12.32
N ILE A 50 17.47 3.43 -11.39
CA ILE A 50 18.26 4.66 -11.40
C ILE A 50 19.64 4.37 -12.00
N ASN A 51 19.92 4.93 -13.18
CA ASN A 51 21.24 4.89 -13.78
C ASN A 51 21.97 6.18 -13.42
N ALA A 52 22.79 6.13 -12.37
CA ALA A 52 23.51 7.29 -11.88
C ALA A 52 24.72 7.68 -12.76
N GLY A 53 25.19 6.76 -13.60
CA GLY A 53 26.37 6.96 -14.44
C GLY A 53 27.65 7.06 -13.63
N GLU A 54 28.56 7.96 -14.00
CA GLU A 54 29.82 8.22 -13.29
C GLU A 54 29.51 8.87 -11.93
N LEU A 55 29.88 8.20 -10.85
CA LEU A 55 29.62 8.63 -9.47
C LEU A 55 30.68 9.60 -8.94
N SER A 56 31.85 9.68 -9.56
CA SER A 56 32.94 10.52 -9.08
C SER A 56 32.99 11.86 -9.78
N LEU A 57 33.41 12.88 -9.02
CA LEU A 57 33.70 14.21 -9.56
C LEU A 57 34.86 14.11 -10.56
N GLN A 58 34.62 14.61 -11.76
CA GLN A 58 35.60 14.66 -12.83
C GLN A 58 36.49 15.90 -12.69
N GLY A 59 37.67 15.87 -13.29
CA GLY A 59 38.58 16.98 -13.36
C GLY A 59 39.91 16.76 -12.63
N SER A 60 40.61 17.82 -12.25
CA SER A 60 41.95 17.78 -11.67
C SER A 60 42.09 18.53 -10.34
N GLY A 61 41.00 18.89 -9.69
CA GLY A 61 41.02 19.59 -8.39
C GLY A 61 41.12 18.64 -7.20
N ALA A 62 41.20 19.19 -6.00
CA ALA A 62 41.29 18.44 -4.74
C ALA A 62 40.04 17.55 -4.44
N THR A 63 38.96 17.74 -5.18
CA THR A 63 37.72 16.96 -5.07
C THR A 63 37.58 15.92 -6.20
N ALA A 64 38.47 15.94 -7.20
CA ALA A 64 38.43 14.96 -8.29
C ALA A 64 38.53 13.53 -7.74
N GLY A 65 37.72 12.61 -8.27
CA GLY A 65 37.62 11.22 -7.80
C GLY A 65 36.80 11.00 -6.52
N LYS A 66 36.33 12.05 -5.84
CA LYS A 66 35.40 11.94 -4.72
C LYS A 66 33.97 11.82 -5.21
N LEU A 67 33.07 11.39 -4.33
CA LEU A 67 31.66 11.28 -4.67
C LEU A 67 31.07 12.60 -5.19
N ASP A 68 30.42 12.54 -6.34
CA ASP A 68 29.51 13.57 -6.85
C ASP A 68 28.08 13.26 -6.36
N SER A 69 27.69 13.85 -5.24
CA SER A 69 26.38 13.61 -4.65
C SER A 69 25.22 13.99 -5.60
N SER A 70 25.42 14.90 -6.54
CA SER A 70 24.40 15.32 -7.51
C SER A 70 23.94 14.18 -8.44
N LYS A 71 24.71 13.10 -8.52
CA LYS A 71 24.35 11.91 -9.32
C LYS A 71 23.25 11.06 -8.68
N LEU A 72 23.11 11.14 -7.36
CA LEU A 72 22.15 10.39 -6.58
C LEU A 72 21.08 11.30 -5.97
N ASP A 73 21.50 12.43 -5.38
CA ASP A 73 20.59 13.32 -4.68
C ASP A 73 19.57 13.95 -5.64
N GLY A 74 18.29 13.85 -5.26
CA GLY A 74 17.17 14.30 -6.07
C GLY A 74 16.74 13.31 -7.15
N GLN A 75 17.43 12.19 -7.34
CA GLN A 75 16.95 11.13 -8.23
C GLN A 75 15.63 10.59 -7.70
N THR A 76 14.69 10.43 -8.61
CA THR A 76 13.33 9.97 -8.28
C THR A 76 12.89 8.88 -9.23
N ARG A 77 12.19 7.88 -8.69
CA ARG A 77 11.49 6.85 -9.46
C ARG A 77 10.11 6.63 -8.90
N THR A 78 9.22 6.15 -9.75
CA THR A 78 7.82 5.94 -9.39
C THR A 78 7.46 4.48 -9.59
N LEU A 79 7.11 3.81 -8.51
CA LEU A 79 6.43 2.53 -8.52
C LEU A 79 4.93 2.78 -8.53
N GLN A 80 4.13 1.80 -8.93
CA GLN A 80 2.68 1.89 -8.82
C GLN A 80 2.13 0.73 -8.01
N GLY A 81 1.21 1.04 -7.08
CA GLY A 81 0.65 0.05 -6.19
C GLY A 81 -0.69 0.48 -5.60
N TRP A 82 -1.25 -0.42 -4.80
CA TRP A 82 -2.50 -0.17 -4.09
C TRP A 82 -2.58 -0.99 -2.80
N CYS A 83 -3.36 -0.49 -1.85
CA CYS A 83 -3.81 -1.21 -0.65
C CYS A 83 -5.30 -0.97 -0.47
N ASN A 84 -6.08 -2.00 -0.12
CA ASN A 84 -7.51 -1.89 0.14
C ASN A 84 -7.86 -1.84 1.64
N GLY A 85 -6.87 -1.97 2.53
CA GLY A 85 -7.05 -1.95 3.97
C GLY A 85 -6.85 -0.56 4.57
N THR A 86 -7.67 -0.18 5.56
CA THR A 86 -7.61 1.14 6.22
C THR A 86 -6.38 1.34 7.10
N ALA A 87 -5.78 0.25 7.58
CA ALA A 87 -4.59 0.26 8.45
C ALA A 87 -3.34 -0.30 7.74
N ALA A 88 -3.31 -0.25 6.40
CA ALA A 88 -2.14 -0.63 5.64
C ALA A 88 -0.94 0.28 5.97
N THR A 89 0.26 -0.29 5.96
CA THR A 89 1.50 0.43 6.24
C THR A 89 2.50 0.30 5.11
N MET A 90 3.44 1.24 5.06
CA MET A 90 4.55 1.28 4.12
C MET A 90 5.86 1.41 4.87
N SER A 91 6.89 0.65 4.48
CA SER A 91 8.26 0.81 4.94
C SER A 91 9.23 0.86 3.76
N VAL A 92 10.41 1.40 4.02
CA VAL A 92 11.51 1.50 3.05
C VAL A 92 12.75 0.87 3.68
N GLU A 93 13.53 0.15 2.87
CA GLU A 93 14.87 -0.30 3.21
C GLU A 93 15.84 0.23 2.15
N ALA A 94 16.78 1.05 2.56
CA ALA A 94 17.84 1.58 1.70
C ALA A 94 19.10 0.71 1.85
N GLN A 95 19.46 0.00 0.79
CA GLN A 95 20.69 -0.77 0.75
C GLN A 95 21.79 0.05 0.09
N ARG A 96 22.94 0.20 0.77
CA ARG A 96 24.05 1.03 0.29
C ARG A 96 24.54 0.60 -1.10
N LEU A 97 25.05 1.56 -1.88
CA LEU A 97 25.77 1.20 -3.11
C LEU A 97 27.15 0.68 -2.72
N VAL A 98 27.48 -0.52 -3.19
CA VAL A 98 28.75 -1.16 -2.94
C VAL A 98 29.45 -1.43 -4.27
N ASN A 99 30.76 -1.17 -4.33
CA ASN A 99 31.55 -1.53 -5.48
C ASN A 99 31.57 -3.06 -5.64
N THR A 100 31.05 -3.55 -6.76
CA THR A 100 30.94 -4.98 -7.06
C THR A 100 32.17 -5.56 -7.74
N THR A 101 33.01 -4.71 -8.32
CA THR A 101 34.25 -5.09 -8.97
C THR A 101 35.38 -5.22 -7.96
N PHE A 102 35.46 -4.30 -6.99
CA PHE A 102 36.46 -4.30 -5.94
C PHE A 102 35.85 -4.70 -4.60
N THR A 103 36.08 -5.92 -4.13
CA THR A 103 35.38 -6.52 -2.99
C THR A 103 36.18 -6.53 -1.68
N THR A 104 37.50 -6.22 -1.75
CA THR A 104 38.40 -6.17 -0.58
C THR A 104 38.32 -4.83 0.13
N THR A 105 38.96 -4.70 1.30
CA THR A 105 39.08 -3.41 1.99
C THR A 105 40.00 -2.48 1.19
N PRO A 106 39.54 -1.27 0.83
CA PRO A 106 40.37 -0.35 0.11
C PRO A 106 41.47 0.25 1.01
N PRO A 107 42.58 0.71 0.41
CA PRO A 107 43.57 1.48 1.14
C PRO A 107 43.01 2.73 1.78
N ALA A 108 43.71 3.27 2.80
CA ALA A 108 43.34 4.54 3.42
C ALA A 108 43.18 5.66 2.37
N GLY A 109 42.15 6.47 2.51
CA GLY A 109 41.81 7.55 1.59
C GLY A 109 40.92 7.12 0.41
N PHE A 110 40.51 5.86 0.35
CA PHE A 110 39.57 5.35 -0.65
C PHE A 110 38.32 4.76 -0.01
N ASP A 111 37.17 4.95 -0.67
CA ASP A 111 35.88 4.40 -0.32
C ASP A 111 35.33 3.53 -1.46
N ARG A 112 34.78 2.38 -1.09
CA ARG A 112 34.08 1.47 -2.01
C ARG A 112 32.57 1.35 -1.74
N VAL A 113 32.06 2.23 -0.88
CA VAL A 113 30.67 2.27 -0.45
C VAL A 113 30.15 3.70 -0.59
N VAL A 114 28.93 3.84 -1.06
CA VAL A 114 28.18 5.09 -1.02
C VAL A 114 26.91 4.87 -0.26
N ASN A 115 26.68 5.66 0.78
CA ASN A 115 25.46 5.71 1.57
C ASN A 115 24.53 6.78 1.02
N TYR A 116 23.24 6.61 1.28
CA TYR A 116 22.19 7.56 0.92
C TYR A 116 20.97 7.36 1.80
N THR A 117 20.06 8.30 1.75
CA THR A 117 18.73 8.20 2.35
C THR A 117 17.70 8.00 1.24
N ALA A 118 16.79 7.04 1.41
CA ALA A 118 15.66 6.83 0.53
C ALA A 118 14.36 7.22 1.23
N THR A 119 13.51 7.96 0.54
CA THR A 119 12.16 8.31 1.01
C THR A 119 11.14 7.82 -0.01
N ALA A 120 10.18 7.00 0.42
CA ALA A 120 9.02 6.63 -0.38
C ALA A 120 7.79 7.42 0.08
N ALA A 121 7.11 8.04 -0.88
CA ALA A 121 5.91 8.84 -0.64
C ALA A 121 4.71 8.22 -1.35
N ALA A 122 3.64 7.95 -0.62
CA ALA A 122 2.36 7.47 -1.13
C ALA A 122 1.21 7.97 -0.24
N ASN A 123 0.09 8.36 -0.82
CA ASN A 123 -1.13 8.75 -0.08
C ASN A 123 -0.86 9.69 1.11
N SER A 124 -0.05 10.72 0.92
CA SER A 124 0.38 11.69 1.95
C SER A 124 1.29 11.12 3.07
N ALA A 125 1.63 9.83 3.04
CA ALA A 125 2.58 9.21 3.95
C ALA A 125 3.99 9.23 3.34
N ASN A 126 5.01 9.36 4.21
CA ASN A 126 6.41 9.30 3.83
C ASN A 126 7.14 8.31 4.75
N ALA A 127 7.62 7.22 4.17
CA ALA A 127 8.53 6.30 4.83
C ALA A 127 9.96 6.65 4.42
N THR A 128 10.88 6.67 5.38
CA THR A 128 12.27 7.07 5.12
C THR A 128 13.21 6.06 5.79
N ASP A 129 14.31 5.78 5.12
CA ASP A 129 15.40 4.96 5.65
C ASP A 129 16.76 5.44 5.12
N THR A 130 17.81 5.13 5.88
CA THR A 130 19.19 5.43 5.51
C THR A 130 20.00 4.15 5.35
N SER A 131 20.75 4.06 4.27
CA SER A 131 21.60 2.90 4.01
C SER A 131 22.82 2.77 4.93
N VAL A 132 23.00 3.69 5.89
CA VAL A 132 24.05 3.61 6.91
C VAL A 132 23.79 2.45 7.90
N THR A 133 22.53 2.20 8.20
CA THR A 133 22.08 1.08 9.06
C THR A 133 21.46 -0.01 8.20
N ASP A 134 21.65 -1.27 8.60
CA ASP A 134 21.01 -2.39 7.90
C ASP A 134 19.56 -2.58 8.37
N GLY A 135 18.70 -3.02 7.45
CA GLY A 135 17.29 -3.29 7.68
C GLY A 135 16.38 -2.12 7.37
N ALA A 136 15.08 -2.39 7.32
CA ALA A 136 14.08 -1.40 6.95
C ALA A 136 13.87 -0.34 8.05
N GLY A 137 13.64 0.88 7.62
CA GLY A 137 13.18 1.98 8.46
C GLY A 137 11.79 1.73 9.05
N SER A 138 11.34 2.63 9.92
CA SER A 138 10.04 2.52 10.58
C SER A 138 8.89 2.50 9.56
N ALA A 139 7.96 1.56 9.74
CA ALA A 139 6.75 1.52 8.96
C ALA A 139 5.83 2.70 9.30
N VAL A 140 5.22 3.32 8.29
CA VAL A 140 4.28 4.43 8.42
C VAL A 140 2.89 4.03 7.92
N PRO A 141 1.81 4.52 8.52
CA PRO A 141 0.46 4.28 8.02
C PRO A 141 0.27 4.91 6.64
N VAL A 142 -0.16 4.13 5.66
CA VAL A 142 -0.50 4.61 4.32
C VAL A 142 -2.00 4.51 4.04
N GLY A 143 -2.70 3.59 4.73
CA GLY A 143 -4.13 3.35 4.58
C GLY A 143 -4.53 2.81 3.20
N MET A 144 -5.80 2.99 2.85
CA MET A 144 -6.30 2.65 1.51
C MET A 144 -5.78 3.65 0.48
N PHE A 145 -5.18 3.14 -0.59
CA PHE A 145 -4.76 3.98 -1.72
C PHE A 145 -4.64 3.15 -3.00
N THR A 146 -4.59 3.84 -4.11
CA THR A 146 -4.18 3.34 -5.41
C THR A 146 -3.41 4.43 -6.13
N GLY A 147 -2.32 4.08 -6.79
CA GLY A 147 -1.51 5.01 -7.57
C GLY A 147 -0.03 4.95 -7.28
N ASP A 148 0.60 6.10 -7.34
CA ASP A 148 2.05 6.24 -7.32
C ASP A 148 2.64 6.08 -5.92
N VAL A 149 3.76 5.34 -5.87
CA VAL A 149 4.70 5.31 -4.76
C VAL A 149 6.01 5.91 -5.26
N LYS A 150 6.24 7.16 -4.93
CA LYS A 150 7.38 7.94 -5.40
C LYS A 150 8.56 7.73 -4.48
N VAL A 151 9.65 7.18 -5.00
CA VAL A 151 10.92 6.98 -4.28
C VAL A 151 11.89 8.10 -4.66
N THR A 152 12.47 8.78 -3.67
CA THR A 152 13.44 9.86 -3.86
C THR A 152 14.70 9.56 -3.04
N LEU A 153 15.89 9.76 -3.65
CA LEU A 153 17.17 9.63 -2.98
C LEU A 153 17.69 11.00 -2.53
N SER A 154 18.41 11.03 -1.40
CA SER A 154 19.01 12.25 -0.84
C SER A 154 20.17 11.92 0.11
N GLY A 155 20.96 12.94 0.45
CA GLY A 155 21.99 12.85 1.48
C GLY A 155 23.08 11.82 1.19
N SER A 156 23.43 11.65 -0.08
CA SER A 156 24.45 10.68 -0.48
C SER A 156 25.84 11.11 0.02
N SER A 157 26.58 10.12 0.53
CA SER A 157 27.90 10.33 1.13
C SER A 157 28.76 9.07 1.05
N SER A 158 30.07 9.25 1.02
CA SER A 158 31.02 8.14 1.22
C SER A 158 31.55 8.15 2.66
N PRO A 159 31.81 6.97 3.27
CA PRO A 159 32.10 6.86 4.70
C PRO A 159 33.25 7.71 5.23
N THR A 160 34.33 7.82 4.46
CA THR A 160 35.52 8.61 4.86
C THR A 160 35.69 9.92 4.08
N SER A 161 34.77 10.22 3.16
CA SER A 161 34.90 11.32 2.17
C SER A 161 36.17 11.18 1.30
N GLY A 162 36.63 9.92 1.15
CA GLY A 162 37.77 9.55 0.33
C GLY A 162 37.45 9.51 -1.16
N LEU A 163 38.46 9.11 -1.93
CA LEU A 163 38.30 8.86 -3.37
C LEU A 163 37.46 7.58 -3.57
N LEU A 164 36.56 7.58 -4.54
CA LEU A 164 35.83 6.36 -4.89
C LEU A 164 36.77 5.39 -5.62
N VAL A 165 36.71 4.13 -5.21
CA VAL A 165 37.40 3.04 -5.91
C VAL A 165 36.75 2.84 -7.27
N ALA A 166 37.54 2.75 -8.34
CA ALA A 166 37.05 2.49 -9.68
C ALA A 166 36.33 1.13 -9.76
N GLY A 167 35.25 1.05 -10.53
CA GLY A 167 34.45 -0.16 -10.74
C GLY A 167 32.96 0.13 -10.74
N ASP A 168 32.16 -0.92 -10.88
CA ASP A 168 30.71 -0.86 -10.90
C ASP A 168 30.17 -0.83 -9.47
N TYR A 169 29.16 0.01 -9.25
CA TYR A 169 28.46 0.16 -7.98
C TYR A 169 27.01 -0.31 -8.11
N SER A 170 26.54 -1.10 -7.15
CA SER A 170 25.16 -1.58 -7.09
C SER A 170 24.59 -1.45 -5.69
N GLY A 171 23.32 -1.10 -5.60
CA GLY A 171 22.53 -1.03 -4.38
C GLY A 171 21.05 -1.09 -4.73
N GLN A 172 20.18 -1.18 -3.72
CA GLN A 172 18.73 -1.28 -3.92
C GLN A 172 17.98 -0.43 -2.90
N VAL A 173 16.78 -0.01 -3.29
CA VAL A 173 15.75 0.49 -2.36
C VAL A 173 14.58 -0.47 -2.44
N LEU A 174 14.24 -1.09 -1.32
CA LEU A 174 13.08 -1.93 -1.20
C LEU A 174 11.95 -1.15 -0.55
N VAL A 175 10.79 -1.13 -1.19
CA VAL A 175 9.57 -0.55 -0.62
C VAL A 175 8.62 -1.70 -0.33
N THR A 176 8.14 -1.78 0.91
CA THR A 176 7.20 -2.82 1.35
C THR A 176 5.88 -2.20 1.74
N LEU A 177 4.81 -2.68 1.12
CA LEU A 177 3.43 -2.38 1.49
C LEU A 177 2.87 -3.57 2.28
N THR A 178 2.43 -3.32 3.49
CA THR A 178 1.89 -4.37 4.37
C THR A 178 0.40 -4.11 4.61
N PRO A 179 -0.48 -5.07 4.27
CA PRO A 179 -1.91 -4.95 4.58
C PRO A 179 -2.14 -4.99 6.10
N SER A 180 -3.27 -4.43 6.54
CA SER A 180 -3.68 -4.56 7.92
C SER A 180 -3.99 -6.03 8.25
N VAL A 181 -3.38 -6.55 9.31
CA VAL A 181 -3.72 -7.87 9.86
C VAL A 181 -4.98 -7.76 10.71
N THR A 182 -6.13 -7.51 10.10
CA THR A 182 -7.40 -7.70 10.81
C THR A 182 -7.77 -9.17 10.68
N PRO A 183 -7.87 -9.94 11.79
CA PRO A 183 -8.38 -11.31 11.72
C PRO A 183 -9.76 -11.27 11.06
N ALA A 184 -9.99 -12.11 10.06
CA ALA A 184 -11.34 -12.32 9.54
C ALA A 184 -12.24 -12.80 10.69
N PRO A 185 -13.46 -12.28 10.80
CA PRO A 185 -14.42 -12.68 11.82
C PRO A 185 -14.83 -14.15 11.69
#